data_ddedac3254f1127c22607fd4759eba48
#
_entry.id   ddedac3254f1127c22607fd4759eba48
#
_cell.length_a   1.000
_cell.length_b   1.000
_cell.length_c   1.000
_cell.angle_alpha   90.00
_cell.angle_beta   90.00
_cell.angle_gamma   90.00
#
_symmetry.space_group_name_H-M   'P 1'
#
loop_
_entity.id
_entity.type
_entity.pdbx_description
1 polymer ?
#
loop_
_entity_poly.entity_id
_entity_poly.type
_entity_poly.pdbx_seq_one_letter_code
_entity_poly.pdbx_strand_id
1 'polypeptide(L)'
;MSFFVYLLVSTNGNTYVGATVDLTRRLRQHNKEIKGGAHATGVKVAQGETWTRAGHVSGFPDWPAALQFEWRWKHLSRKYGVKMNPLERRMNALRDLLALERPTS
;
A
#
# COMPACT_ATOMS: atom_id res chain seq x y z
N MET A 1 19.69 3.91 3.83
CA MET A 1 18.52 4.02 2.96
C MET A 1 17.32 3.39 3.65
N SER A 2 16.17 4.06 3.63
CA SER A 2 14.96 3.55 4.24
C SER A 2 14.06 2.86 3.21
N PHE A 3 13.36 1.84 3.65
CA PHE A 3 12.43 1.09 2.82
C PHE A 3 11.04 1.22 3.43
N PHE A 4 10.04 1.44 2.58
CA PHE A 4 8.67 1.68 3.03
C PHE A 4 7.70 0.76 2.29
N VAL A 5 6.66 0.33 3.01
CA VAL A 5 5.47 -0.27 2.39
C VAL A 5 4.32 0.68 2.68
N TYR A 6 3.62 1.11 1.65
CA TYR A 6 2.64 2.19 1.76
C TYR A 6 1.26 1.74 1.30
N LEU A 7 0.26 2.46 1.80
CA LEU A 7 -1.14 2.27 1.41
C LEU A 7 -1.64 3.56 0.81
N LEU A 8 -2.18 3.47 -0.40
CA LEU A 8 -2.84 4.59 -1.08
C LEU A 8 -4.34 4.35 -1.11
N VAL A 9 -5.09 5.45 -1.05
CA VAL A 9 -6.54 5.42 -1.25
C VAL A 9 -6.89 6.45 -2.33
N SER A 10 -7.78 6.07 -3.24
CA SER A 10 -8.23 6.96 -4.30
C SER A 10 -9.48 7.72 -3.89
N THR A 11 -9.82 8.73 -4.70
CA THR A 11 -11.04 9.53 -4.52
C THR A 11 -12.29 8.67 -4.33
N ASN A 12 -12.38 7.57 -5.08
CA ASN A 12 -13.56 6.68 -5.03
C ASN A 12 -13.38 5.50 -4.06
N GLY A 13 -12.37 5.52 -3.20
CA GLY A 13 -12.18 4.50 -2.19
C GLY A 13 -11.43 3.25 -2.64
N ASN A 14 -10.82 3.26 -3.82
CA ASN A 14 -9.95 2.18 -4.26
C ASN A 14 -8.65 2.23 -3.45
N THR A 15 -7.99 1.09 -3.29
CA THR A 15 -6.75 1.02 -2.50
C THR A 15 -5.62 0.40 -3.32
N TYR A 16 -4.40 0.77 -2.96
CA TYR A 16 -3.20 0.20 -3.54
C TYR A 16 -2.11 0.07 -2.46
N VAL A 17 -1.47 -1.07 -2.40
CA VAL A 17 -0.33 -1.32 -1.51
C VAL A 17 0.91 -1.51 -2.36
N GLY A 18 2.00 -0.83 -2.01
CA GLY A 18 3.26 -0.94 -2.73
C GLY A 18 4.45 -0.73 -1.81
N ALA A 19 5.65 -0.89 -2.37
CA ALA A 19 6.90 -0.66 -1.66
C ALA A 19 7.73 0.36 -2.40
N THR A 20 8.50 1.16 -1.65
CA THR A 20 9.34 2.20 -2.25
C THR A 20 10.46 2.61 -1.31
N VAL A 21 11.46 3.29 -1.85
CA VAL A 21 12.50 3.99 -1.09
C VAL A 21 12.21 5.49 -0.98
N ASP A 22 11.22 5.98 -1.70
CA ASP A 22 10.88 7.41 -1.73
C ASP A 22 9.36 7.57 -1.84
N LEU A 23 8.72 7.79 -0.70
CA LEU A 23 7.25 7.88 -0.60
C LEU A 23 6.66 9.02 -1.43
N THR A 24 7.29 10.20 -1.39
CA THR A 24 6.80 11.37 -2.09
C THR A 24 6.88 11.20 -3.60
N ARG A 25 8.03 10.75 -4.09
CA ARG A 25 8.23 10.53 -5.52
C ARG A 25 7.27 9.46 -6.04
N ARG A 26 7.10 8.37 -5.28
CA ARG A 26 6.24 7.26 -5.69
C ARG A 26 4.78 7.67 -5.79
N LEU A 27 4.30 8.48 -4.85
CA LEU A 27 2.94 9.01 -4.92
C LEU A 27 2.73 9.86 -6.16
N ARG A 28 3.71 10.71 -6.49
CA ARG A 28 3.64 11.53 -7.70
C ARG A 28 3.61 10.67 -8.97
N GLN A 29 4.35 9.57 -8.97
CA GLN A 29 4.31 8.61 -10.09
C GLN A 29 2.93 7.97 -10.23
N HIS A 30 2.32 7.55 -9.12
CA HIS A 30 0.98 6.95 -9.16
C HIS A 30 -0.08 7.94 -9.63
N ASN A 31 0.05 9.21 -9.29
CA ASN A 31 -0.86 10.27 -9.72
C ASN A 31 -0.54 10.81 -11.11
N LYS A 32 0.46 10.24 -11.79
CA LYS A 32 0.87 10.66 -13.15
C LYS A 32 1.36 12.10 -13.23
N GLU A 33 1.85 12.65 -12.11
CA GLU A 33 2.51 13.95 -12.11
C GLU A 33 3.92 13.86 -12.68
N ILE A 34 4.55 12.70 -12.53
CA ILE A 34 5.83 12.36 -13.14
C ILE A 34 5.75 10.96 -13.70
N LYS A 35 6.68 10.60 -14.57
CA LYS A 35 6.70 9.30 -15.26
C LYS A 35 6.92 8.16 -14.26
N GLY A 36 6.23 7.04 -14.48
CA GLY A 36 6.31 5.84 -13.67
C GLY A 36 4.98 5.50 -13.01
N GLY A 37 5.04 4.67 -11.98
CA GLY A 37 3.85 4.20 -11.27
C GLY A 37 3.29 2.91 -11.86
N ALA A 38 2.35 2.32 -11.15
CA ALA A 38 1.71 1.07 -11.57
C ALA A 38 0.62 1.34 -12.61
N HIS A 39 0.39 0.37 -13.50
CA HIS A 39 -0.68 0.47 -14.48
C HIS A 39 -2.05 0.63 -13.79
N ALA A 40 -2.30 -0.15 -12.75
CA ALA A 40 -3.58 -0.13 -12.03
C ALA A 40 -3.92 1.25 -11.46
N THR A 41 -2.94 1.94 -10.87
CA THR A 41 -3.15 3.29 -10.33
C THR A 41 -3.34 4.32 -11.44
N GLY A 42 -2.60 4.16 -12.53
CA GLY A 42 -2.72 5.04 -13.69
C GLY A 42 -4.08 4.97 -14.36
N VAL A 43 -4.69 3.79 -14.42
CA VAL A 43 -6.05 3.62 -14.94
C VAL A 43 -7.04 4.46 -14.14
N LYS A 44 -6.93 4.46 -12.81
CA LYS A 44 -7.82 5.26 -11.96
C LYS A 44 -7.64 6.75 -12.17
N VAL A 45 -6.39 7.21 -12.34
CA VAL A 45 -6.12 8.61 -12.65
C VAL A 45 -6.75 9.01 -13.99
N ALA A 46 -6.65 8.14 -14.99
CA ALA A 46 -7.31 8.37 -16.28
C ALA A 46 -8.84 8.47 -16.16
N GLN A 47 -9.42 7.86 -15.13
CA GLN A 47 -10.85 7.91 -14.82
C GLN A 47 -11.21 9.13 -13.94
N GLY A 48 -10.26 10.01 -13.67
CA GLY A 48 -10.49 11.23 -12.90
C GLY A 48 -10.24 11.11 -11.40
N GLU A 49 -9.69 9.99 -10.94
CA GLU A 49 -9.40 9.80 -9.52
C GLU A 49 -8.01 10.33 -9.16
N THR A 50 -7.84 10.69 -7.88
CA THR A 50 -6.57 11.11 -7.31
C THR A 50 -6.21 10.18 -6.15
N TRP A 51 -4.95 9.82 -6.05
CA TRP A 51 -4.43 8.99 -4.97
C TRP A 51 -3.85 9.83 -3.85
N THR A 52 -4.15 9.45 -2.60
CA THR A 52 -3.50 10.02 -1.41
C THR A 52 -2.94 8.88 -0.57
N ARG A 53 -1.88 9.18 0.18
CA ARG A 53 -1.27 8.17 1.04
C ARG A 53 -2.05 8.10 2.34
N ALA A 54 -2.65 6.93 2.62
CA ALA A 54 -3.36 6.70 3.86
C ALA A 54 -2.41 6.35 5.01
N GLY A 55 -1.27 5.76 4.70
CA GLY A 55 -0.26 5.43 5.70
C GLY A 55 0.89 4.64 5.11
N HIS A 56 1.88 4.35 5.95
CA HIS A 56 3.01 3.53 5.53
C HIS A 56 3.64 2.83 6.73
N VAL A 57 4.41 1.78 6.44
CA VAL A 57 5.21 1.04 7.41
C VAL A 57 6.67 1.18 7.02
N SER A 58 7.54 1.38 7.99
CA SER A 58 8.99 1.52 7.80
C SER A 58 9.74 0.59 8.75
N GLY A 59 11.07 0.67 8.74
CA GLY A 59 11.89 -0.11 9.65
C GLY A 59 12.31 -1.47 9.11
N PHE A 60 12.20 -1.66 7.80
CA PHE A 60 12.65 -2.90 7.16
C PHE A 60 14.18 -2.92 7.04
N PRO A 61 14.83 -4.05 7.34
CA PRO A 61 16.28 -4.13 7.27
C PRO A 61 16.83 -4.10 5.84
N ASP A 62 16.02 -4.54 4.86
CA ASP A 62 16.43 -4.59 3.47
C ASP A 62 15.21 -4.57 2.54
N TRP A 63 15.48 -4.50 1.23
CA TRP A 63 14.42 -4.46 0.23
C TRP A 63 13.61 -5.76 0.17
N PRO A 64 14.21 -6.95 0.22
CA PRO A 64 13.42 -8.19 0.24
C PRO A 64 12.43 -8.26 1.41
N ALA A 65 12.80 -7.75 2.59
CA ALA A 65 11.89 -7.74 3.74
C ALA A 65 10.68 -6.84 3.48
N ALA A 66 10.88 -5.68 2.85
CA ALA A 66 9.80 -4.78 2.48
C ALA A 66 8.86 -5.42 1.44
N LEU A 67 9.42 -6.07 0.42
CA LEU A 67 8.64 -6.76 -0.60
C LEU A 67 7.83 -7.92 -0.01
N GLN A 68 8.39 -8.64 0.92
CA GLN A 68 7.72 -9.74 1.62
C GLN A 68 6.53 -9.23 2.42
N PHE A 69 6.71 -8.11 3.12
CA PHE A 69 5.65 -7.46 3.88
C PHE A 69 4.52 -6.98 2.96
N GLU A 70 4.88 -6.36 1.84
CA GLU A 70 3.92 -5.92 0.82
C GLU A 70 3.07 -7.09 0.34
N TRP A 71 3.71 -8.21 0.00
CA TRP A 71 3.01 -9.40 -0.47
C TRP A 71 2.05 -9.94 0.58
N ARG A 72 2.50 -10.04 1.83
CA ARG A 72 1.66 -10.52 2.94
C ARG A 72 0.47 -9.61 3.19
N TRP A 73 0.68 -8.31 3.10
CA TRP A 73 -0.40 -7.34 3.29
C TRP A 73 -1.49 -7.52 2.23
N LYS A 74 -1.09 -7.64 0.99
CA LYS A 74 -2.03 -7.90 -0.10
C LYS A 74 -2.76 -9.22 0.09
N HIS A 75 -2.03 -10.26 0.46
CA HIS A 75 -2.58 -11.59 0.66
C HIS A 75 -3.60 -11.62 1.80
N LEU A 76 -3.26 -11.06 2.95
CA LEU A 76 -4.16 -11.01 4.11
C LEU A 76 -5.38 -10.14 3.85
N SER A 77 -5.25 -9.09 3.02
CA SER A 77 -6.39 -8.24 2.67
C SER A 77 -7.49 -9.02 1.95
N ARG A 78 -7.13 -10.02 1.17
CA ARG A 78 -8.09 -10.84 0.40
C ARG A 78 -8.95 -11.74 1.29
N LYS A 79 -8.49 -12.04 2.48
CA LYS A 79 -9.19 -12.85 3.46
C LYS A 79 -10.49 -12.17 3.93
N TYR A 80 -10.51 -10.84 3.92
CA TYR A 80 -11.70 -10.08 4.28
C TYR A 80 -12.61 -9.96 3.06
N GLY A 81 -13.90 -10.23 3.26
CA GLY A 81 -14.85 -10.34 2.17
C GLY A 81 -15.14 -9.03 1.43
N VAL A 82 -15.73 -9.16 0.24
CA VAL A 82 -16.07 -8.04 -0.63
C VAL A 82 -17.10 -7.08 -0.03
N LYS A 83 -17.81 -7.49 1.01
CA LYS A 83 -18.77 -6.63 1.72
C LYS A 83 -18.05 -5.58 2.56
N MET A 84 -16.80 -5.82 2.93
CA MET A 84 -16.00 -4.86 3.67
C MET A 84 -15.40 -3.85 2.70
N ASN A 85 -15.45 -2.59 3.09
CA ASN A 85 -14.85 -1.48 2.36
C ASN A 85 -13.35 -1.78 2.10
N PRO A 86 -12.81 -1.47 0.90
CA PRO A 86 -11.42 -1.76 0.59
C PRO A 86 -10.41 -1.21 1.59
N LEU A 87 -10.61 0.01 2.08
CA LEU A 87 -9.72 0.60 3.08
C LEU A 87 -9.79 -0.18 4.39
N GLU A 88 -10.97 -0.56 4.82
CA GLU A 88 -11.15 -1.36 6.05
C GLU A 88 -10.45 -2.71 5.92
N ARG A 89 -10.55 -3.35 4.75
CA ARG A 89 -9.84 -4.62 4.50
C ARG A 89 -8.34 -4.45 4.67
N ARG A 90 -7.78 -3.36 4.11
CA ARG A 90 -6.35 -3.06 4.21
C ARG A 90 -5.95 -2.79 5.65
N MET A 91 -6.74 -2.02 6.39
CA MET A 91 -6.42 -1.67 7.77
C MET A 91 -6.51 -2.87 8.72
N ASN A 92 -7.52 -3.72 8.54
CA ASN A 92 -7.65 -4.94 9.33
C ASN A 92 -6.52 -5.93 9.03
N ALA A 93 -6.16 -6.08 7.75
CA ALA A 93 -5.04 -6.92 7.34
C ALA A 93 -3.72 -6.41 7.91
N LEU A 94 -3.52 -5.09 7.90
CA LEU A 94 -2.32 -4.48 8.47
C LEU A 94 -2.22 -4.75 9.98
N ARG A 95 -3.33 -4.61 10.70
CA ARG A 95 -3.36 -4.88 12.13
C ARG A 95 -3.00 -6.33 12.42
N ASP A 96 -3.57 -7.28 11.66
CA ASP A 96 -3.26 -8.70 11.79
C ASP A 96 -1.78 -8.96 11.51
N LEU A 97 -1.26 -8.36 10.46
CA LEU A 97 0.13 -8.55 10.05
C LEU A 97 1.11 -8.00 11.07
N LEU A 98 0.85 -6.80 11.60
CA LEU A 98 1.69 -6.20 12.63
C LEU A 98 1.67 -7.03 13.92
N ALA A 99 0.55 -7.64 14.26
CA ALA A 99 0.45 -8.54 15.42
C ALA A 99 1.30 -9.79 15.23
N LEU A 100 1.36 -10.33 14.01
CA LEU A 100 2.20 -11.49 13.67
C LEU A 100 3.69 -11.15 13.67
N GLU A 101 4.04 -9.94 13.25
CA GLU A 101 5.43 -9.49 13.16
C GLU A 101 5.99 -9.05 14.51
N ARG A 102 5.15 -8.88 15.53
CA ARG A 102 5.61 -8.50 16.86
C ARG A 102 6.36 -9.65 17.50
N PRO A 103 7.53 -9.36 18.13
CA PRO A 103 8.17 -10.39 18.95
C PRO A 103 7.23 -10.74 20.08
N THR A 104 6.93 -12.01 20.20
CA THR A 104 6.20 -12.51 21.35
C THR A 104 7.13 -12.48 22.56
N SER A 105 6.76 -11.73 23.50
CA SER A 105 7.47 -11.72 24.77
C SER A 105 7.10 -12.95 25.59
#